data_1a536c639fe1d67402cd2d0ccf86508d
#
_entry.id   1a536c639fe1d67402cd2d0ccf86508d
#
_cell.length_a   1.000
_cell.length_b   1.000
_cell.length_c   1.000
_cell.angle_alpha   90.00
_cell.angle_beta   90.00
_cell.angle_gamma   90.00
#
_symmetry.space_group_name_H-M   'P 1'
#
loop_
_entity.id
_entity.type
_entity.pdbx_description
1 polymer ?
#
loop_
_entity_poly.entity_id
_entity_poly.type
_entity_poly.pdbx_seq_one_letter_code
_entity_poly.pdbx_strand_id
1 'polypeptide(L)'
;MTIQDIISKAFFDGYGLMFKYHKTDTGEHQQRMLVTVSDLKYNADDEILVGGCISTDGEYRQFFLENMMSVKPFKYLDVAELSQ
;
A
#
# COMPACT_ATOMS: atom_id res chain seq x y z
N MET A 1 6.36 10.19 12.27
CA MET A 1 5.11 9.63 11.70
C MET A 1 5.29 8.14 11.50
N THR A 2 4.39 7.32 12.03
CA THR A 2 4.48 5.88 11.88
C THR A 2 4.01 5.43 10.49
N ILE A 3 4.36 4.20 10.10
CA ILE A 3 3.87 3.62 8.84
C ILE A 3 2.34 3.59 8.83
N GLN A 4 1.72 3.23 9.95
CA GLN A 4 0.26 3.20 10.05
C GLN A 4 -0.36 4.58 9.84
N ASP A 5 0.26 5.64 10.35
CA ASP A 5 -0.21 7.01 10.13
C ASP A 5 -0.14 7.40 8.65
N ILE A 6 0.94 7.03 7.97
CA ILE A 6 1.11 7.32 6.54
C ILE A 6 0.02 6.61 5.73
N ILE A 7 -0.24 5.34 6.04
CA ILE A 7 -1.25 4.55 5.34
C ILE A 7 -2.66 5.10 5.60
N SER A 8 -2.97 5.45 6.84
CA SER A 8 -4.27 6.02 7.18
C SER A 8 -4.50 7.34 6.45
N LYS A 9 -3.48 8.19 6.39
CA LYS A 9 -3.58 9.46 5.68
C LYS A 9 -3.79 9.24 4.19
N ALA A 10 -3.07 8.29 3.59
CA ALA A 10 -3.26 7.95 2.19
C ALA A 10 -4.68 7.46 1.91
N PHE A 11 -5.23 6.65 2.81
CA PHE A 11 -6.60 6.16 2.70
C PHE A 11 -7.61 7.32 2.69
N PHE A 12 -7.47 8.26 3.64
CA PHE A 12 -8.41 9.37 3.75
C PHE A 12 -8.26 10.39 2.63
N ASP A 13 -7.03 10.60 2.14
CA ASP A 13 -6.75 11.61 1.12
C ASP A 13 -6.86 11.06 -0.30
N GLY A 14 -7.11 9.77 -0.46
CA GLY A 14 -7.22 9.15 -1.77
C GLY A 14 -5.89 8.96 -2.48
N TYR A 15 -4.79 8.85 -1.73
CA TYR A 15 -3.46 8.64 -2.29
C TYR A 15 -3.17 7.14 -2.44
N GLY A 16 -2.21 6.81 -3.30
CA GLY A 16 -1.63 5.48 -3.35
C GLY A 16 -0.43 5.37 -2.42
N LEU A 17 0.18 4.19 -2.42
CA LEU A 17 1.37 3.91 -1.60
C LEU A 17 2.43 3.23 -2.43
N MET A 18 3.69 3.59 -2.18
CA MET A 18 4.85 2.84 -2.66
C MET A 18 5.62 2.33 -1.45
N PHE A 19 6.05 1.07 -1.52
CA PHE A 19 6.73 0.45 -0.38
C PHE A 19 7.54 -0.76 -0.83
N LYS A 20 8.46 -1.19 0.03
CA LYS A 20 9.15 -2.46 -0.12
C LYS A 20 8.44 -3.50 0.74
N TYR A 21 8.21 -4.67 0.18
CA TYR A 21 7.51 -5.74 0.87
C TYR A 21 8.42 -6.93 1.08
N HIS A 22 8.51 -7.38 2.33
CA HIS A 22 9.30 -8.55 2.70
C HIS A 22 8.46 -9.81 2.48
N LYS A 23 8.92 -10.67 1.58
CA LYS A 23 8.29 -11.98 1.38
C LYS A 23 8.85 -12.97 2.38
N THR A 24 8.01 -13.45 3.28
CA THR A 24 8.43 -14.35 4.35
C THR A 24 8.81 -15.74 3.85
N ASP A 25 8.25 -16.17 2.71
CA ASP A 25 8.53 -17.48 2.13
C ASP A 25 9.91 -17.57 1.47
N THR A 26 10.37 -16.49 0.86
CA THR A 26 11.66 -16.46 0.15
C THR A 26 12.70 -15.57 0.82
N GLY A 27 12.30 -14.72 1.77
CA GLY A 27 13.16 -13.73 2.40
C GLY A 27 13.50 -12.55 1.50
N GLU A 28 12.92 -12.47 0.31
CA GLU A 28 13.19 -11.40 -0.65
C GLU A 28 12.40 -10.15 -0.31
N HIS A 29 12.94 -8.99 -0.76
CA HIS A 29 12.24 -7.72 -0.70
C HIS A 29 11.85 -7.31 -2.10
N GLN A 30 10.56 -6.97 -2.29
CA GLN A 30 10.05 -6.55 -3.59
C GLN A 30 9.47 -5.14 -3.48
N GLN A 31 9.77 -4.32 -4.48
CA GLN A 31 9.12 -3.02 -4.62
C GLN A 31 7.67 -3.24 -5.03
N ARG A 32 6.75 -2.67 -4.26
CA ARG A 32 5.31 -2.80 -4.50
C ARG A 32 4.65 -1.44 -4.51
N MET A 33 3.47 -1.38 -5.10
CA MET A 33 2.69 -0.16 -5.21
C MET A 33 1.21 -0.48 -5.10
N LEU A 34 0.49 0.35 -4.35
CA LEU A 34 -0.97 0.38 -4.36
C LEU A 34 -1.39 1.70 -4.97
N VAL A 35 -2.09 1.68 -6.11
CA VAL A 35 -2.57 2.92 -6.74
C VAL A 35 -3.69 3.56 -5.92
N THR A 36 -4.44 2.75 -5.18
CA THR A 36 -5.43 3.22 -4.21
C THR A 36 -5.36 2.35 -2.97
N VAL A 37 -5.58 2.96 -1.80
CA VAL A 37 -5.73 2.24 -0.54
C VAL A 37 -7.23 2.14 -0.27
N SER A 38 -7.76 0.92 -0.22
CA SER A 38 -9.20 0.68 -0.08
C SER A 38 -9.62 0.36 1.34
N ASP A 39 -8.80 -0.35 2.09
CA ASP A 39 -9.17 -0.74 3.45
C ASP A 39 -7.95 -1.03 4.33
N LEU A 40 -8.21 -0.99 5.64
CA LEU A 40 -7.31 -1.41 6.69
C LEU A 40 -8.10 -2.34 7.58
N LYS A 41 -7.67 -3.60 7.69
CA LYS A 41 -8.40 -4.61 8.44
C LYS A 41 -7.48 -5.34 9.42
N TYR A 42 -8.08 -5.85 10.48
CA TYR A 42 -7.40 -6.77 11.41
C TYR A 42 -7.86 -8.19 11.08
N ASN A 43 -6.91 -9.11 11.05
CA ASN A 43 -7.24 -10.53 10.91
C ASN A 43 -7.42 -11.16 12.30
N ALA A 44 -7.66 -12.48 12.35
CA ALA A 44 -7.90 -13.20 13.60
C ALA A 44 -6.70 -13.16 14.57
N ASP A 45 -5.50 -12.91 14.06
CA ASP A 45 -4.26 -12.84 14.85
C ASP A 45 -3.88 -11.40 15.20
N ASP A 46 -4.80 -10.46 15.06
CA ASP A 46 -4.60 -9.01 15.28
C ASP A 46 -3.52 -8.39 14.39
N GLU A 47 -3.22 -9.03 13.27
CA GLU A 47 -2.32 -8.45 12.28
C GLU A 47 -3.08 -7.49 11.38
N ILE A 48 -2.42 -6.40 10.99
CA ILE A 48 -3.05 -5.38 10.14
C ILE A 48 -2.80 -5.71 8.67
N LEU A 49 -3.88 -5.79 7.91
CA LEU A 49 -3.85 -5.98 6.46
C LEU A 49 -4.22 -4.68 5.77
N VAL A 50 -3.37 -4.26 4.84
CA VAL A 50 -3.61 -3.08 4.02
C VAL A 50 -4.07 -3.57 2.65
N GLY A 51 -5.28 -3.22 2.26
CA GLY A 51 -5.87 -3.62 0.99
C GLY A 51 -6.03 -2.47 0.03
N GLY A 52 -5.88 -2.77 -1.25
CA GLY A 52 -6.06 -1.77 -2.29
C GLY A 52 -5.82 -2.36 -3.67
N CYS A 53 -5.90 -1.51 -4.69
CA CYS A 53 -5.66 -1.90 -6.07
C CYS A 53 -4.21 -1.69 -6.44
N ILE A 54 -3.59 -2.70 -7.05
CA ILE A 54 -2.19 -2.62 -7.48
C ILE A 54 -2.05 -2.05 -8.90
N SER A 55 -3.17 -1.90 -9.61
CA SER A 55 -3.19 -1.39 -10.98
C SER A 55 -4.49 -0.65 -11.25
N THR A 56 -4.53 0.05 -12.38
CA THR A 56 -5.71 0.82 -12.79
C THR A 56 -6.86 -0.05 -13.30
N ASP A 57 -6.62 -1.32 -13.61
CA ASP A 57 -7.65 -2.24 -14.04
C ASP A 57 -8.38 -2.92 -12.86
N GLY A 58 -8.08 -2.52 -11.64
CA GLY A 58 -8.85 -2.91 -10.46
C GLY A 58 -8.40 -4.18 -9.78
N GLU A 59 -7.20 -4.67 -10.07
CA GLU A 59 -6.67 -5.85 -9.40
C GLU A 59 -6.40 -5.54 -7.91
N TYR A 60 -7.14 -6.21 -7.04
CA TYR A 60 -7.08 -5.98 -5.58
C TYR A 60 -6.07 -6.92 -4.93
N ARG A 61 -5.28 -6.38 -4.00
CA ARG A 61 -4.34 -7.15 -3.19
C ARG A 61 -4.33 -6.67 -1.76
N GLN A 62 -3.93 -7.57 -0.86
CA GLN A 62 -3.74 -7.26 0.56
C GLN A 62 -2.31 -7.54 0.97
N PHE A 63 -1.76 -6.68 1.83
CA PHE A 63 -0.39 -6.80 2.33
C PHE A 63 -0.38 -6.66 3.84
N PHE A 64 0.44 -7.47 4.52
CA PHE A 64 0.64 -7.33 5.96
C PHE A 64 1.44 -6.07 6.26
N LEU A 65 0.92 -5.22 7.12
CA LEU A 65 1.59 -3.98 7.52
C LEU A 65 3.00 -4.24 8.05
N GLU A 66 3.16 -5.30 8.85
CA GLU A 66 4.43 -5.63 9.49
C GLU A 66 5.54 -5.95 8.50
N ASN A 67 5.19 -6.36 7.28
CA ASN A 67 6.16 -6.70 6.23
C ASN A 67 6.43 -5.54 5.26
N MET A 68 5.80 -4.40 5.50
CA MET A 68 5.99 -3.21 4.67
C MET A 68 7.09 -2.33 5.24
N MET A 69 7.95 -1.79 4.38
CA MET A 69 9.01 -0.87 4.78
C MET A 69 9.20 0.20 3.73
N SER A 70 9.81 1.32 4.13
CA SER A 70 10.05 2.48 3.26
C SER A 70 8.75 2.95 2.60
N VAL A 71 7.68 3.02 3.37
CA VAL A 71 6.34 3.36 2.87
C VAL A 71 6.27 4.85 2.57
N LYS A 72 5.81 5.19 1.36
CA LYS A 72 5.63 6.58 0.93
C LYS A 72 4.29 6.75 0.23
N PRO A 73 3.54 7.81 0.54
CA PRO A 73 2.32 8.11 -0.21
C PRO A 73 2.68 8.76 -1.55
N PHE A 74 1.77 8.61 -2.54
CA PHE A 74 1.90 9.33 -3.79
C PHE A 74 0.52 9.56 -4.39
N LYS A 75 0.40 10.60 -5.23
CA LYS A 75 -0.84 10.89 -5.94
C LYS A 75 -0.77 10.28 -7.33
N TYR A 76 -1.51 9.22 -7.54
CA TYR A 76 -1.54 8.57 -8.85
C TYR A 76 -2.02 9.50 -9.96
N LEU A 77 -3.04 10.34 -9.65
CA LEU A 77 -3.60 11.26 -10.64
C LEU A 77 -2.58 12.29 -11.12
N ASP A 78 -1.70 12.75 -10.23
CA ASP A 78 -0.65 13.72 -10.62
C ASP A 78 0.32 13.08 -11.60
N VAL A 79 0.68 11.81 -11.39
CA VAL A 79 1.55 11.07 -12.30
C VAL A 79 0.87 10.87 -13.65
N ALA A 80 -0.41 10.52 -13.65
CA ALA A 80 -1.19 10.34 -14.88
C ALA A 80 -1.30 11.64 -15.68
N GLU A 81 -1.48 12.79 -15.01
CA GLU A 81 -1.53 14.10 -15.65
C GLU A 81 -0.19 14.47 -16.28
N LEU A 82 0.90 14.14 -15.60
CA LEU A 82 2.24 14.46 -16.11
C LEU A 82 2.62 13.61 -17.34
N SER A 83 2.00 12.46 -17.51
CA SER A 83 2.30 11.55 -18.62
C SER A 83 1.49 11.86 -19.88
N GLN A 84 0.59 12.80 -19.80
CA GLN A 84 -0.16 13.30 -20.97
C GLN A 84 0.58 14.47 -21.65
#